data_76aadc3c1781b6b1c85ce5899e75e6cf
#
_entry.id   76aadc3c1781b6b1c85ce5899e75e6cf
#
_cell.length_a   1.000
_cell.length_b   1.000
_cell.length_c   1.000
_cell.angle_alpha   90.00
_cell.angle_beta   90.00
_cell.angle_gamma   90.00
#
_symmetry.space_group_name_H-M   'P 1'
#
loop_
_entity.id
_entity.type
_entity.pdbx_description
1 polymer ?
#
loop_
_entity_poly.entity_id
_entity_poly.type
_entity_poly.pdbx_seq_one_letter_code
_entity_poly.pdbx_strand_id
1 'polypeptide(L)'
;NVQTVRVLTLLEQRYAAFDGLNPTWETLEGIIKHNGPLTDRDGNGDVPPIITELDSKLSLQLSGFASAEAQIAALSDDIAYHAHDIDDALHADLFEIEMMLDVPLIGPIVSEVMDSYGTLSRSKMAQEIVRRLIGAMVEDLLGESRRRLAEHSPNSADDVRGAPVPLISFSAGMEEQNRTLKAFLFHNMYRHYKVNRMASKARRVVTEMFELLMAEPNCLPAQWQRTGNDQPGQIDDDLNERFQVLSK
;
A
#
# COMPACT_ATOMS: atom_id res chain seq x y z
N ASN A 1 6.84 5.45 -1.36
CA ASN A 1 7.22 4.40 -2.34
C ASN A 1 8.69 4.45 -2.80
N VAL A 2 9.45 5.54 -2.54
CA VAL A 2 10.85 5.69 -2.99
C VAL A 2 11.73 4.51 -2.53
N GLN A 3 11.67 4.17 -1.24
CA GLN A 3 12.48 3.07 -0.71
C GLN A 3 12.04 1.71 -1.26
N THR A 4 10.75 1.50 -1.47
CA THR A 4 10.23 0.28 -2.11
C THR A 4 10.80 0.12 -3.52
N VAL A 5 10.78 1.19 -4.31
CA VAL A 5 11.38 1.19 -5.66
C VAL A 5 12.86 0.86 -5.59
N ARG A 6 13.63 1.48 -4.69
CA ARG A 6 15.06 1.17 -4.52
C ARG A 6 15.31 -0.29 -4.12
N VAL A 7 14.51 -0.83 -3.22
CA VAL A 7 14.62 -2.24 -2.83
C VAL A 7 14.40 -3.14 -4.04
N LEU A 8 13.32 -2.92 -4.79
CA LEU A 8 12.93 -3.77 -5.91
C LEU A 8 13.86 -3.67 -7.12
N THR A 9 14.46 -2.51 -7.35
CA THR A 9 15.28 -2.27 -8.55
C THR A 9 16.78 -2.37 -8.31
N LEU A 10 17.26 -2.19 -7.06
CA LEU A 10 18.69 -2.05 -6.77
C LEU A 10 19.17 -2.88 -5.57
N LEU A 11 18.42 -2.89 -4.44
CA LEU A 11 18.99 -3.33 -3.17
C LEU A 11 18.80 -4.82 -2.91
N GLU A 12 17.78 -5.47 -3.46
CA GLU A 12 17.61 -6.92 -3.34
C GLU A 12 18.65 -7.65 -4.18
N GLN A 13 19.35 -8.61 -3.54
CA GLN A 13 20.41 -9.40 -4.17
C GLN A 13 20.02 -10.89 -4.17
N ARG A 14 19.03 -11.24 -4.99
CA ARG A 14 18.52 -12.62 -5.09
C ARG A 14 19.05 -13.37 -6.29
N TYR A 15 19.49 -12.67 -7.32
CA TYR A 15 19.87 -13.24 -8.60
C TYR A 15 21.29 -12.80 -8.97
N ALA A 16 22.10 -13.73 -9.48
CA ALA A 16 23.49 -13.45 -9.86
C ALA A 16 23.59 -12.61 -11.16
N ALA A 17 22.52 -12.56 -11.95
CA ALA A 17 22.52 -11.92 -13.25
C ALA A 17 22.12 -10.44 -13.24
N PHE A 18 21.49 -9.98 -12.15
CA PHE A 18 21.01 -8.60 -12.03
C PHE A 18 20.78 -8.20 -10.58
N ASP A 19 20.84 -6.91 -10.29
CA ASP A 19 20.45 -6.31 -9.04
C ASP A 19 18.93 -6.15 -8.95
N GLY A 20 18.39 -6.08 -7.74
CA GLY A 20 16.95 -6.01 -7.51
C GLY A 20 16.22 -7.33 -7.84
N LEU A 21 14.92 -7.22 -8.04
CA LEU A 21 14.03 -8.35 -8.33
C LEU A 21 13.60 -8.42 -9.80
N ASN A 22 14.06 -7.50 -10.65
CA ASN A 22 13.70 -7.41 -12.06
C ASN A 22 12.16 -7.48 -12.29
N PRO A 23 11.36 -6.59 -11.68
CA PRO A 23 9.91 -6.58 -11.87
C PRO A 23 9.56 -6.23 -13.32
N THR A 24 8.42 -6.70 -13.80
CA THR A 24 7.89 -6.24 -15.10
C THR A 24 7.54 -4.76 -15.06
N TRP A 25 7.39 -4.16 -16.23
CA TRP A 25 6.96 -2.76 -16.36
C TRP A 25 5.63 -2.49 -15.64
N GLU A 26 4.64 -3.37 -15.81
CA GLU A 26 3.33 -3.26 -15.19
C GLU A 26 3.39 -3.37 -13.67
N THR A 27 4.24 -4.26 -13.15
CA THR A 27 4.45 -4.40 -11.71
C THR A 27 5.08 -3.14 -11.13
N LEU A 28 6.09 -2.59 -11.79
CA LEU A 28 6.76 -1.37 -11.36
C LEU A 28 5.82 -0.16 -11.45
N GLU A 29 5.06 -0.04 -12.54
CA GLU A 29 4.00 0.96 -12.71
C GLU A 29 3.01 0.90 -11.55
N GLY A 30 2.48 -0.28 -11.26
CA GLY A 30 1.49 -0.48 -10.19
C GLY A 30 2.02 -0.09 -8.81
N ILE A 31 3.27 -0.43 -8.49
CA ILE A 31 3.92 -0.06 -7.23
C ILE A 31 4.14 1.45 -7.14
N ILE A 32 4.61 2.08 -8.20
CA ILE A 32 4.85 3.52 -8.24
C ILE A 32 3.55 4.29 -8.11
N LYS A 33 2.50 3.86 -8.84
CA LYS A 33 1.17 4.48 -8.87
C LYS A 33 0.18 3.91 -7.85
N HIS A 34 0.65 3.24 -6.81
CA HIS A 34 -0.21 2.61 -5.79
C HIS A 34 -1.27 3.58 -5.21
N ASN A 35 -0.90 4.85 -5.04
CA ASN A 35 -1.81 5.89 -4.55
C ASN A 35 -2.41 6.77 -5.69
N GLY A 36 -2.36 6.29 -6.93
CA GLY A 36 -2.83 7.03 -8.09
C GLY A 36 -1.70 7.72 -8.88
N PRO A 37 -2.05 8.58 -9.86
CA PRO A 37 -1.10 9.33 -10.66
C PRO A 37 -0.15 10.19 -9.82
N LEU A 38 1.11 10.32 -10.25
CA LEU A 38 2.13 11.13 -9.56
C LEU A 38 2.15 12.57 -10.07
N THR A 39 1.67 12.81 -11.28
CA THR A 39 1.57 14.14 -11.87
C THR A 39 0.14 14.39 -12.33
N ASP A 40 -0.23 15.66 -12.48
CA ASP A 40 -1.43 16.03 -13.23
C ASP A 40 -1.23 15.79 -14.74
N ARG A 41 -2.26 16.08 -15.54
CA ARG A 41 -2.21 15.92 -17.01
C ARG A 41 -1.23 16.88 -17.70
N ASP A 42 -0.88 17.97 -17.04
CA ASP A 42 0.09 18.96 -17.53
C ASP A 42 1.52 18.60 -17.10
N GLY A 43 1.70 17.48 -16.38
CA GLY A 43 3.00 16.98 -15.93
C GLY A 43 3.50 17.62 -14.63
N ASN A 44 2.68 18.42 -13.94
CA ASN A 44 3.09 19.02 -12.68
C ASN A 44 2.91 18.01 -11.53
N GLY A 45 3.94 17.86 -10.72
CA GLY A 45 3.93 16.99 -9.54
C GLY A 45 5.31 16.95 -8.88
N ASP A 46 5.34 16.60 -7.61
CA ASP A 46 6.60 16.38 -6.88
C ASP A 46 7.05 14.92 -7.04
N VAL A 47 7.70 14.63 -8.18
CA VAL A 47 8.16 13.28 -8.51
C VAL A 47 9.57 13.07 -7.95
N PRO A 48 9.78 12.05 -7.10
CA PRO A 48 11.10 11.74 -6.55
C PRO A 48 12.14 11.44 -7.66
N PRO A 49 13.41 11.86 -7.50
CA PRO A 49 14.45 11.73 -8.54
C PRO A 49 14.62 10.32 -9.11
N ILE A 50 14.57 9.29 -8.26
CA ILE A 50 14.66 7.88 -8.72
C ILE A 50 13.49 7.49 -9.62
N ILE A 51 12.29 7.99 -9.37
CA ILE A 51 11.12 7.72 -10.22
C ILE A 51 11.23 8.48 -11.53
N THR A 52 11.72 9.73 -11.50
CA THR A 52 12.00 10.51 -12.69
C THR A 52 13.04 9.82 -13.59
N GLU A 53 14.09 9.27 -12.99
CA GLU A 53 15.11 8.52 -13.72
C GLU A 53 14.53 7.25 -14.36
N LEU A 54 13.74 6.47 -13.62
CA LEU A 54 13.05 5.30 -14.15
C LEU A 54 12.06 5.66 -15.27
N ASP A 55 11.29 6.73 -15.09
CA ASP A 55 10.33 7.18 -16.10
C ASP A 55 11.00 7.60 -17.39
N SER A 56 12.17 8.26 -17.31
CA SER A 56 12.97 8.63 -18.50
C SER A 56 13.40 7.41 -19.33
N LYS A 57 13.58 6.25 -18.70
CA LYS A 57 13.98 4.99 -19.35
C LYS A 57 12.79 4.12 -19.76
N LEU A 58 11.72 4.12 -18.98
CA LEU A 58 10.62 3.17 -19.10
C LEU A 58 9.30 3.78 -19.58
N SER A 59 9.18 5.11 -19.58
CA SER A 59 7.93 5.81 -19.94
C SER A 59 6.72 5.33 -19.14
N LEU A 60 6.78 5.48 -17.80
CA LEU A 60 5.81 4.96 -16.85
C LEU A 60 4.44 5.68 -16.88
N GLN A 61 4.28 6.69 -17.74
CA GLN A 61 3.02 7.44 -17.92
C GLN A 61 2.49 8.01 -16.59
N LEU A 62 3.31 8.75 -15.84
CA LEU A 62 3.09 9.16 -14.45
C LEU A 62 1.81 9.98 -14.22
N SER A 63 1.21 10.57 -15.26
CA SER A 63 -0.05 11.32 -15.21
C SER A 63 -1.30 10.44 -15.38
N GLY A 64 -1.14 9.18 -15.78
CA GLY A 64 -2.22 8.21 -15.93
C GLY A 64 -2.41 7.34 -14.68
N PHE A 65 -3.58 6.70 -14.56
CA PHE A 65 -3.80 5.67 -13.55
C PHE A 65 -2.94 4.43 -13.82
N ALA A 66 -2.82 3.56 -12.84
CA ALA A 66 -2.24 2.23 -13.03
C ALA A 66 -3.22 1.30 -13.76
N SER A 67 -2.77 0.11 -14.17
CA SER A 67 -3.64 -0.93 -14.72
C SER A 67 -4.78 -1.30 -13.76
N ALA A 68 -5.84 -1.93 -14.27
CA ALA A 68 -6.96 -2.36 -13.45
C ALA A 68 -6.52 -3.31 -12.33
N GLU A 69 -5.60 -4.23 -12.64
CA GLU A 69 -5.02 -5.18 -11.69
C GLU A 69 -4.28 -4.47 -10.55
N ALA A 70 -3.52 -3.45 -10.87
CA ALA A 70 -2.79 -2.67 -9.87
C ALA A 70 -3.73 -1.82 -9.00
N GLN A 71 -4.79 -1.25 -9.59
CA GLN A 71 -5.84 -0.55 -8.84
C GLN A 71 -6.57 -1.51 -7.88
N ILE A 72 -6.89 -2.75 -8.33
CA ILE A 72 -7.49 -3.78 -7.46
C ILE A 72 -6.53 -4.13 -6.33
N ALA A 73 -5.26 -4.35 -6.62
CA ALA A 73 -4.25 -4.68 -5.62
C ALA A 73 -4.14 -3.59 -4.53
N ALA A 74 -4.14 -2.32 -4.92
CA ALA A 74 -4.08 -1.19 -3.99
C ALA A 74 -5.29 -1.13 -3.06
N LEU A 75 -6.51 -1.32 -3.60
CA LEU A 75 -7.74 -1.29 -2.80
C LEU A 75 -7.91 -2.57 -1.95
N SER A 76 -7.39 -3.71 -2.41
CA SER A 76 -7.34 -4.94 -1.61
C SER A 76 -6.41 -4.79 -0.41
N ASP A 77 -5.30 -4.07 -0.56
CA ASP A 77 -4.40 -3.72 0.55
C ASP A 77 -5.12 -2.84 1.59
N ASP A 78 -5.87 -1.83 1.15
CA ASP A 78 -6.70 -1.00 2.05
C ASP A 78 -7.73 -1.84 2.84
N ILE A 79 -8.41 -2.80 2.19
CA ILE A 79 -9.35 -3.72 2.84
C ILE A 79 -8.62 -4.57 3.88
N ALA A 80 -7.49 -5.17 3.51
CA ALA A 80 -6.69 -6.00 4.38
C ALA A 80 -6.17 -5.20 5.59
N TYR A 81 -5.73 -3.96 5.37
CA TYR A 81 -5.26 -3.06 6.43
C TYR A 81 -6.33 -2.81 7.48
N HIS A 82 -7.55 -2.44 7.06
CA HIS A 82 -8.65 -2.23 8.01
C HIS A 82 -9.01 -3.49 8.79
N ALA A 83 -9.04 -4.62 8.11
CA ALA A 83 -9.33 -5.92 8.71
C ALA A 83 -8.30 -6.30 9.77
N HIS A 84 -7.01 -6.19 9.45
CA HIS A 84 -5.93 -6.50 10.38
C HIS A 84 -5.83 -5.50 11.54
N ASP A 85 -6.00 -4.20 11.27
CA ASP A 85 -5.97 -3.18 12.31
C ASP A 85 -7.04 -3.41 13.37
N ILE A 86 -8.27 -3.75 12.95
CA ILE A 86 -9.36 -4.06 13.89
C ILE A 86 -9.06 -5.33 14.67
N ASP A 87 -8.62 -6.39 14.00
CA ASP A 87 -8.28 -7.65 14.64
C ASP A 87 -7.17 -7.46 15.67
N ASP A 88 -6.08 -6.81 15.30
CA ASP A 88 -4.94 -6.51 16.16
C ASP A 88 -5.34 -5.63 17.35
N ALA A 89 -6.14 -4.60 17.10
CA ALA A 89 -6.59 -3.70 18.17
C ALA A 89 -7.46 -4.41 19.21
N LEU A 90 -8.36 -5.29 18.76
CA LEU A 90 -9.20 -6.09 19.64
C LEU A 90 -8.40 -7.15 20.40
N HIS A 91 -7.40 -7.79 19.77
CA HIS A 91 -6.51 -8.74 20.44
C HIS A 91 -5.57 -8.09 21.44
N ALA A 92 -5.14 -6.85 21.18
CA ALA A 92 -4.28 -6.08 22.08
C ALA A 92 -5.03 -5.32 23.17
N ASP A 93 -6.36 -5.48 23.27
CA ASP A 93 -7.25 -4.74 24.18
C ASP A 93 -6.97 -3.23 24.14
N LEU A 94 -6.99 -2.65 22.94
CA LEU A 94 -6.83 -1.21 22.74
C LEU A 94 -8.15 -0.46 22.90
N PHE A 95 -9.26 -1.08 22.50
CA PHE A 95 -10.63 -0.59 22.70
C PHE A 95 -11.65 -1.73 22.78
N GLU A 96 -12.84 -1.42 23.26
CA GLU A 96 -13.93 -2.41 23.38
C GLU A 96 -14.75 -2.46 22.08
N ILE A 97 -15.35 -3.65 21.80
CA ILE A 97 -16.16 -3.88 20.60
C ILE A 97 -17.33 -2.88 20.51
N GLU A 98 -17.94 -2.56 21.64
CA GLU A 98 -19.06 -1.63 21.76
C GLU A 98 -18.72 -0.23 21.26
N MET A 99 -17.46 0.19 21.33
CA MET A 99 -17.02 1.51 20.83
C MET A 99 -17.13 1.64 19.30
N MET A 100 -17.26 0.52 18.59
CA MET A 100 -17.43 0.52 17.13
C MET A 100 -18.90 0.66 16.70
N LEU A 101 -19.86 0.58 17.61
CA LEU A 101 -21.31 0.65 17.28
C LEU A 101 -21.71 1.95 16.59
N ASP A 102 -21.06 3.06 16.93
CA ASP A 102 -21.33 4.38 16.36
C ASP A 102 -20.54 4.67 15.07
N VAL A 103 -19.72 3.71 14.60
CA VAL A 103 -18.92 3.89 13.37
C VAL A 103 -19.70 3.39 12.15
N PRO A 104 -19.99 4.25 11.16
CA PRO A 104 -20.98 3.95 10.10
C PRO A 104 -20.77 2.65 9.34
N LEU A 105 -19.53 2.29 9.01
CA LEU A 105 -19.23 1.08 8.25
C LEU A 105 -19.35 -0.18 9.12
N ILE A 106 -18.78 -0.14 10.32
CA ILE A 106 -18.62 -1.33 11.16
C ILE A 106 -19.71 -1.50 12.20
N GLY A 107 -20.35 -0.41 12.64
CA GLY A 107 -21.39 -0.45 13.68
C GLY A 107 -22.57 -1.35 13.35
N PRO A 108 -23.16 -1.27 12.15
CA PRO A 108 -24.22 -2.19 11.71
C PRO A 108 -23.77 -3.66 11.73
N ILE A 109 -22.52 -3.93 11.35
CA ILE A 109 -21.93 -5.28 11.38
C ILE A 109 -21.79 -5.78 12.81
N VAL A 110 -21.30 -4.94 13.72
CA VAL A 110 -21.19 -5.27 15.15
C VAL A 110 -22.56 -5.59 15.74
N SER A 111 -23.57 -4.75 15.50
CA SER A 111 -24.93 -4.97 15.95
C SER A 111 -25.49 -6.30 15.44
N GLU A 112 -25.34 -6.58 14.15
CA GLU A 112 -25.83 -7.82 13.54
C GLU A 112 -25.15 -9.07 14.13
N VAL A 113 -23.82 -9.00 14.38
CA VAL A 113 -23.08 -10.10 14.99
C VAL A 113 -23.53 -10.33 16.44
N MET A 114 -23.72 -9.26 17.21
CA MET A 114 -24.22 -9.35 18.59
C MET A 114 -25.63 -9.95 18.66
N ASP A 115 -26.52 -9.51 17.77
CA ASP A 115 -27.89 -10.02 17.71
C ASP A 115 -27.95 -11.48 17.27
N SER A 116 -27.11 -11.87 16.31
CA SER A 116 -27.13 -13.23 15.74
C SER A 116 -26.52 -14.27 16.68
N TYR A 117 -25.52 -13.91 17.47
CA TYR A 117 -24.69 -14.88 18.19
C TYR A 117 -24.57 -14.65 19.70
N GLY A 118 -25.12 -13.59 20.24
CA GLY A 118 -25.32 -13.26 21.67
C GLY A 118 -24.25 -13.62 22.70
N THR A 119 -23.68 -14.83 22.63
CA THR A 119 -22.76 -15.41 23.62
C THR A 119 -21.42 -15.88 23.07
N LEU A 120 -20.95 -15.30 21.95
CA LEU A 120 -19.61 -15.60 21.42
C LEU A 120 -18.51 -15.12 22.37
N SER A 121 -17.39 -15.87 22.39
CA SER A 121 -16.17 -15.33 22.99
C SER A 121 -15.70 -14.10 22.18
N ARG A 122 -15.04 -13.16 22.87
CA ARG A 122 -14.49 -11.92 22.25
C ARG A 122 -13.70 -12.22 20.96
N SER A 123 -12.85 -13.24 20.97
CA SER A 123 -12.05 -13.61 19.79
C SER A 123 -12.92 -14.08 18.61
N LYS A 124 -13.95 -14.91 18.86
CA LYS A 124 -14.86 -15.34 17.78
C LYS A 124 -15.70 -14.18 17.26
N MET A 125 -16.10 -13.27 18.14
CA MET A 125 -16.85 -12.07 17.75
C MET A 125 -15.97 -11.16 16.86
N ALA A 126 -14.72 -10.92 17.23
CA ALA A 126 -13.76 -10.16 16.43
C ALA A 126 -13.59 -10.76 15.03
N GLN A 127 -13.37 -12.08 14.94
CA GLN A 127 -13.22 -12.78 13.65
C GLN A 127 -14.47 -12.66 12.76
N GLU A 128 -15.67 -12.77 13.35
CA GLU A 128 -16.92 -12.66 12.59
C GLU A 128 -17.16 -11.23 12.11
N ILE A 129 -16.86 -10.22 12.93
CA ILE A 129 -16.92 -8.81 12.56
C ILE A 129 -15.96 -8.53 11.38
N VAL A 130 -14.70 -8.95 11.51
CA VAL A 130 -13.68 -8.75 10.47
C VAL A 130 -14.07 -9.43 9.16
N ARG A 131 -14.53 -10.68 9.22
CA ARG A 131 -14.98 -11.41 8.03
C ARG A 131 -16.12 -10.70 7.30
N ARG A 132 -17.11 -10.17 8.04
CA ARG A 132 -18.23 -9.43 7.45
C ARG A 132 -17.82 -8.07 6.91
N LEU A 133 -16.89 -7.38 7.60
CA LEU A 133 -16.33 -6.12 7.12
C LEU A 133 -15.64 -6.32 5.75
N ILE A 134 -14.77 -7.32 5.63
CA ILE A 134 -14.14 -7.68 4.36
C ILE A 134 -15.20 -7.94 3.29
N GLY A 135 -16.23 -8.74 3.60
CA GLY A 135 -17.34 -9.03 2.67
C GLY A 135 -18.04 -7.76 2.18
N ALA A 136 -18.42 -6.87 3.08
CA ALA A 136 -19.11 -5.62 2.74
C ALA A 136 -18.25 -4.71 1.85
N MET A 137 -16.96 -4.57 2.17
CA MET A 137 -16.04 -3.74 1.38
C MET A 137 -15.79 -4.35 -0.02
N VAL A 138 -15.61 -5.67 -0.11
CA VAL A 138 -15.42 -6.37 -1.40
C VAL A 138 -16.67 -6.27 -2.27
N GLU A 139 -17.87 -6.43 -1.72
CA GLU A 139 -19.13 -6.31 -2.46
C GLU A 139 -19.31 -4.90 -3.03
N ASP A 140 -19.05 -3.85 -2.24
CA ASP A 140 -19.11 -2.47 -2.71
C ASP A 140 -18.09 -2.21 -3.81
N LEU A 141 -16.83 -2.62 -3.60
CA LEU A 141 -15.73 -2.47 -4.57
C LEU A 141 -16.08 -3.13 -5.91
N LEU A 142 -16.59 -4.36 -5.89
CA LEU A 142 -17.01 -5.08 -7.09
C LEU A 142 -18.20 -4.41 -7.78
N GLY A 143 -19.19 -3.95 -7.02
CA GLY A 143 -20.37 -3.29 -7.54
C GLY A 143 -20.03 -1.98 -8.25
N GLU A 144 -19.29 -1.10 -7.59
CA GLU A 144 -18.90 0.20 -8.14
C GLU A 144 -17.93 0.05 -9.32
N SER A 145 -16.94 -0.84 -9.22
CA SER A 145 -16.00 -1.07 -10.32
C SER A 145 -16.69 -1.61 -11.57
N ARG A 146 -17.64 -2.55 -11.44
CA ARG A 146 -18.46 -3.02 -12.57
C ARG A 146 -19.27 -1.90 -13.20
N ARG A 147 -19.86 -1.02 -12.39
CA ARG A 147 -20.58 0.15 -12.87
C ARG A 147 -19.68 1.08 -13.68
N ARG A 148 -18.51 1.43 -13.16
CA ARG A 148 -17.53 2.32 -13.84
C ARG A 148 -17.01 1.69 -15.12
N LEU A 149 -16.66 0.40 -15.10
CA LEU A 149 -16.22 -0.33 -16.30
C LEU A 149 -17.30 -0.36 -17.40
N ALA A 150 -18.57 -0.55 -17.02
CA ALA A 150 -19.68 -0.49 -17.98
C ALA A 150 -19.89 0.92 -18.56
N GLU A 151 -19.76 1.96 -17.73
CA GLU A 151 -19.92 3.36 -18.14
C GLU A 151 -18.81 3.81 -19.10
N HIS A 152 -17.56 3.47 -18.79
CA HIS A 152 -16.40 3.90 -19.58
C HIS A 152 -16.02 2.92 -20.71
N SER A 153 -16.46 1.67 -20.66
CA SER A 153 -16.27 0.63 -21.67
C SER A 153 -14.81 0.56 -22.21
N PRO A 154 -13.78 0.42 -21.37
CA PRO A 154 -12.39 0.36 -21.85
C PRO A 154 -12.19 -0.90 -22.71
N ASN A 155 -11.45 -0.75 -23.82
CA ASN A 155 -11.13 -1.86 -24.74
C ASN A 155 -9.69 -2.36 -24.56
N SER A 156 -8.87 -1.63 -23.80
CA SER A 156 -7.45 -1.91 -23.58
C SER A 156 -6.99 -1.48 -22.19
N ALA A 157 -5.82 -1.94 -21.77
CA ALA A 157 -5.17 -1.47 -20.55
C ALA A 157 -4.82 0.03 -20.63
N ASP A 158 -4.54 0.54 -21.83
CA ASP A 158 -4.23 1.96 -22.03
C ASP A 158 -5.47 2.82 -21.87
N ASP A 159 -6.67 2.32 -22.24
CA ASP A 159 -7.92 3.03 -21.96
C ASP A 159 -8.18 3.15 -20.45
N VAL A 160 -7.79 2.13 -19.67
CA VAL A 160 -7.85 2.17 -18.20
C VAL A 160 -6.88 3.21 -17.64
N ARG A 161 -5.64 3.25 -18.15
CA ARG A 161 -4.62 4.21 -17.73
C ARG A 161 -5.00 5.66 -18.04
N GLY A 162 -5.58 5.87 -19.22
CA GLY A 162 -6.00 7.18 -19.71
C GLY A 162 -7.37 7.66 -19.25
N ALA A 163 -8.10 6.85 -18.46
CA ALA A 163 -9.44 7.20 -17.99
C ALA A 163 -9.43 8.51 -17.18
N PRO A 164 -10.53 9.28 -17.16
CA PRO A 164 -10.61 10.51 -16.39
C PRO A 164 -10.70 10.30 -14.88
N VAL A 165 -11.09 9.10 -14.46
CA VAL A 165 -11.25 8.67 -13.06
C VAL A 165 -10.73 7.24 -12.92
N PRO A 166 -10.37 6.79 -11.70
CA PRO A 166 -10.02 5.38 -11.50
C PRO A 166 -11.22 4.50 -11.83
N LEU A 167 -11.01 3.43 -12.59
CA LEU A 167 -12.10 2.53 -12.99
C LEU A 167 -12.38 1.46 -11.93
N ILE A 168 -11.41 1.18 -11.09
CA ILE A 168 -11.57 0.34 -9.91
C ILE A 168 -11.61 1.26 -8.70
N SER A 169 -12.71 1.24 -7.96
CA SER A 169 -12.91 2.14 -6.82
C SER A 169 -14.06 1.67 -5.94
N PHE A 170 -14.06 2.12 -4.71
CA PHE A 170 -15.24 2.09 -3.86
C PHE A 170 -16.32 3.08 -4.34
N SER A 171 -17.55 2.86 -3.93
CA SER A 171 -18.60 3.88 -4.05
C SER A 171 -18.28 5.09 -3.17
N ALA A 172 -18.85 6.25 -3.53
CA ALA A 172 -18.68 7.47 -2.72
C ALA A 172 -19.19 7.28 -1.27
N GLY A 173 -20.21 6.46 -1.09
CA GLY A 173 -20.73 6.10 0.24
C GLY A 173 -19.72 5.30 1.05
N MET A 174 -19.11 4.30 0.45
CA MET A 174 -18.07 3.48 1.10
C MET A 174 -16.80 4.29 1.37
N GLU A 175 -16.39 5.18 0.47
CA GLU A 175 -15.23 6.07 0.70
C GLU A 175 -15.42 6.96 1.94
N GLU A 176 -16.62 7.52 2.14
CA GLU A 176 -16.93 8.34 3.33
C GLU A 176 -16.94 7.49 4.60
N GLN A 177 -17.53 6.30 4.54
CA GLN A 177 -17.53 5.36 5.66
C GLN A 177 -16.11 4.89 6.02
N ASN A 178 -15.29 4.61 5.02
CA ASN A 178 -13.86 4.29 5.19
C ASN A 178 -13.09 5.41 5.87
N ARG A 179 -13.36 6.67 5.46
CA ARG A 179 -12.72 7.83 6.09
C ARG A 179 -13.06 7.91 7.57
N THR A 180 -14.30 7.65 7.92
CA THR A 180 -14.76 7.64 9.31
C THR A 180 -14.12 6.48 10.11
N LEU A 181 -14.02 5.30 9.52
CA LEU A 181 -13.34 4.15 10.13
C LEU A 181 -11.84 4.43 10.34
N LYS A 182 -11.16 4.99 9.33
CA LYS A 182 -9.75 5.42 9.45
C LYS A 182 -9.55 6.43 10.59
N ALA A 183 -10.45 7.39 10.73
CA ALA A 183 -10.40 8.36 11.82
C ALA A 183 -10.61 7.71 13.21
N PHE A 184 -11.54 6.77 13.33
CA PHE A 184 -11.75 6.00 14.55
C PHE A 184 -10.50 5.21 14.95
N LEU A 185 -9.92 4.45 14.01
CA LEU A 185 -8.70 3.67 14.24
C LEU A 185 -7.51 4.58 14.57
N PHE A 186 -7.37 5.72 13.88
CA PHE A 186 -6.32 6.68 14.19
C PHE A 186 -6.39 7.15 15.65
N HIS A 187 -7.58 7.47 16.12
CA HIS A 187 -7.75 7.97 17.48
C HIS A 187 -7.59 6.87 18.55
N ASN A 188 -8.24 5.73 18.35
CA ASN A 188 -8.39 4.70 19.40
C ASN A 188 -7.28 3.64 19.36
N MET A 189 -6.62 3.42 18.20
CA MET A 189 -5.54 2.47 18.02
C MET A 189 -4.19 3.17 17.87
N TYR A 190 -3.97 3.92 16.78
CA TYR A 190 -2.64 4.47 16.46
C TYR A 190 -2.16 5.51 17.48
N ARG A 191 -3.10 6.25 18.13
CA ARG A 191 -2.79 7.19 19.21
C ARG A 191 -2.93 6.61 20.61
N HIS A 192 -3.23 5.34 20.73
CA HIS A 192 -3.32 4.67 22.01
C HIS A 192 -1.96 4.67 22.73
N TYR A 193 -1.94 4.87 24.06
CA TYR A 193 -0.69 5.04 24.81
C TYR A 193 0.25 3.83 24.72
N LYS A 194 -0.28 2.59 24.66
CA LYS A 194 0.51 1.37 24.48
C LYS A 194 1.28 1.43 23.13
N VAL A 195 0.60 1.80 22.05
CA VAL A 195 1.18 1.92 20.71
C VAL A 195 2.19 3.06 20.66
N ASN A 196 1.84 4.24 21.19
CA ASN A 196 2.75 5.38 21.24
C ASN A 196 4.05 5.07 22.00
N ARG A 197 3.96 4.32 23.11
CA ARG A 197 5.12 3.88 23.88
C ARG A 197 6.04 2.97 23.06
N MET A 198 5.46 1.99 22.35
CA MET A 198 6.23 1.07 21.50
C MET A 198 6.83 1.79 20.29
N ALA A 199 6.07 2.66 19.62
CA ALA A 199 6.56 3.46 18.51
C ALA A 199 7.70 4.42 18.93
N SER A 200 7.61 5.01 20.12
CA SER A 200 8.70 5.84 20.68
C SER A 200 9.97 5.01 20.93
N LYS A 201 9.82 3.80 21.49
CA LYS A 201 10.95 2.90 21.71
C LYS A 201 11.56 2.45 20.37
N ALA A 202 10.76 2.07 19.40
CA ALA A 202 11.22 1.63 18.09
C ALA A 202 11.97 2.77 17.37
N ARG A 203 11.44 3.99 17.36
CA ARG A 203 12.13 5.15 16.77
C ARG A 203 13.51 5.36 17.38
N ARG A 204 13.61 5.31 18.70
CA ARG A 204 14.90 5.47 19.38
C ARG A 204 15.90 4.39 18.95
N VAL A 205 15.48 3.12 18.95
CA VAL A 205 16.35 2.00 18.53
C VAL A 205 16.83 2.20 17.08
N VAL A 206 15.92 2.54 16.16
CA VAL A 206 16.28 2.78 14.75
C VAL A 206 17.25 3.95 14.62
N THR A 207 17.03 5.07 15.35
CA THR A 207 17.90 6.23 15.30
C THR A 207 19.30 5.89 15.84
N GLU A 208 19.38 5.28 17.03
CA GLU A 208 20.65 4.89 17.65
C GLU A 208 21.44 3.90 16.78
N MET A 209 20.75 2.91 16.18
CA MET A 209 21.39 1.97 15.24
C MET A 209 21.87 2.65 13.96
N PHE A 210 21.08 3.57 13.41
CA PHE A 210 21.50 4.30 12.21
C PHE A 210 22.75 5.15 12.49
N GLU A 211 22.76 5.90 13.58
CA GLU A 211 23.91 6.71 14.01
C GLU A 211 25.15 5.84 14.24
N LEU A 212 25.00 4.69 14.91
CA LEU A 212 26.08 3.74 15.12
C LEU A 212 26.66 3.23 13.80
N LEU A 213 25.81 2.74 12.89
CA LEU A 213 26.23 2.18 11.62
C LEU A 213 26.85 3.24 10.68
N MET A 214 26.41 4.50 10.80
CA MET A 214 27.04 5.62 10.09
C MET A 214 28.42 5.98 10.65
N ALA A 215 28.60 5.89 11.97
CA ALA A 215 29.88 6.17 12.63
C ALA A 215 30.87 5.00 12.50
N GLU A 216 30.36 3.78 12.51
CA GLU A 216 31.13 2.53 12.48
C GLU A 216 30.67 1.63 11.31
N PRO A 217 30.99 1.99 10.04
CA PRO A 217 30.54 1.20 8.87
C PRO A 217 31.05 -0.24 8.85
N ASN A 218 32.13 -0.53 9.57
CA ASN A 218 32.69 -1.88 9.77
C ASN A 218 31.74 -2.80 10.58
N CYS A 219 30.72 -2.26 11.24
CA CYS A 219 29.64 -3.03 11.87
C CYS A 219 28.58 -3.52 10.87
N LEU A 220 28.60 -3.04 9.63
CA LEU A 220 27.77 -3.57 8.55
C LEU A 220 28.35 -4.88 8.00
N PRO A 221 27.51 -5.79 7.47
CA PRO A 221 27.98 -6.90 6.65
C PRO A 221 28.86 -6.40 5.49
N ALA A 222 29.87 -7.18 5.10
CA ALA A 222 30.90 -6.75 4.14
C ALA A 222 30.30 -6.22 2.80
N GLN A 223 29.21 -6.81 2.33
CA GLN A 223 28.51 -6.40 1.11
C GLN A 223 27.85 -5.00 1.18
N TRP A 224 27.67 -4.46 2.38
CA TRP A 224 27.11 -3.14 2.62
C TRP A 224 28.15 -2.10 3.06
N GLN A 225 29.40 -2.55 3.30
CA GLN A 225 30.51 -1.66 3.58
C GLN A 225 30.96 -1.01 2.27
N ARG A 226 30.89 0.32 2.17
CA ARG A 226 31.40 1.05 1.01
C ARG A 226 32.91 0.88 0.90
N THR A 227 33.38 0.35 -0.20
CA THR A 227 34.74 0.54 -0.66
C THR A 227 34.81 1.88 -1.37
N GLY A 228 35.81 2.72 -1.04
CA GLY A 228 35.86 4.16 -1.37
C GLY A 228 35.79 4.60 -2.84
N ASN A 229 35.35 3.74 -3.76
CA ASN A 229 35.16 4.02 -5.18
C ASN A 229 33.70 3.96 -5.67
N ASP A 230 32.75 3.58 -4.81
CA ASP A 230 31.37 3.40 -5.22
C ASP A 230 30.60 4.72 -5.14
N GLN A 231 30.20 5.25 -6.28
CA GLN A 231 29.26 6.36 -6.38
C GLN A 231 27.87 5.90 -5.88
N PRO A 232 27.11 6.73 -5.12
CA PRO A 232 25.81 6.33 -4.62
C PRO A 232 24.79 6.19 -5.75
N GLY A 233 24.37 4.93 -5.99
CA GLY A 233 23.07 4.63 -6.63
C GLY A 233 22.86 5.21 -8.02
N GLN A 234 23.80 5.06 -8.94
CA GLN A 234 23.47 5.13 -10.37
C GLN A 234 22.72 3.85 -10.72
N ILE A 235 21.50 4.01 -11.23
CA ILE A 235 20.77 2.94 -11.90
C ILE A 235 21.59 2.59 -13.14
N ASP A 236 21.99 1.33 -13.25
CA ASP A 236 22.84 0.83 -14.33
C ASP A 236 22.18 1.10 -15.71
N ASP A 237 22.94 1.60 -16.68
CA ASP A 237 22.45 1.88 -18.04
C ASP A 237 21.91 0.62 -18.75
N ASP A 238 22.22 -0.55 -18.22
CA ASP A 238 21.78 -1.88 -18.67
C ASP A 238 20.28 -2.20 -18.35
N LEU A 239 19.57 -1.36 -17.59
CA LEU A 239 18.15 -1.58 -17.30
C LEU A 239 17.28 -1.58 -18.55
N ASN A 240 17.60 -0.75 -19.54
CA ASN A 240 16.84 -0.68 -20.80
C ASN A 240 16.91 -1.98 -21.62
N GLU A 241 18.05 -2.67 -21.64
CA GLU A 241 18.16 -3.97 -22.32
C GLU A 241 17.39 -5.06 -21.58
N ARG A 242 17.39 -5.03 -20.25
CA ARG A 242 16.72 -6.02 -19.41
C ARG A 242 15.20 -5.97 -19.51
N PHE A 243 14.60 -4.78 -19.53
CA PHE A 243 13.15 -4.63 -19.67
C PHE A 243 12.63 -4.90 -21.09
N GLN A 244 13.44 -4.72 -22.14
CA GLN A 244 13.07 -5.05 -23.52
C GLN A 244 12.99 -6.56 -23.79
N VAL A 245 13.69 -7.39 -23.04
CA VAL A 245 13.67 -8.86 -23.20
C VAL A 245 12.35 -9.48 -22.73
N LEU A 246 11.61 -8.81 -21.85
CA LEU A 246 10.37 -9.34 -21.27
C LEU A 246 9.09 -8.84 -21.98
N SER A 247 9.22 -7.93 -22.97
CA SER A 247 8.10 -7.40 -23.76
C SER A 247 7.89 -8.09 -25.12
N LYS A 248 8.48 -9.27 -25.33
CA LYS A 248 8.27 -10.12 -26.52
C LYS A 248 7.62 -11.45 -26.09
#